data_fee569c320ff3547ed66d1ebfe85f7f1
#
_entry.id   fee569c320ff3547ed66d1ebfe85f7f1
#
_cell.length_a   1.000
_cell.length_b   1.000
_cell.length_c   1.000
_cell.angle_alpha   90.00
_cell.angle_beta   90.00
_cell.angle_gamma   90.00
#
_symmetry.space_group_name_H-M   'P 1'
#
loop_
_entity.id
_entity.type
_entity.pdbx_description
1 polymer ?
#
loop_
_entity_poly.entity_id
_entity_poly.type
_entity_poly.pdbx_seq_one_letter_code
_entity_poly.pdbx_strand_id
1 'polypeptide(L)'
;SYELARMYHNLNSYFSVRDTNNLSEEDALKYKEYLFIEKEYYKESKQMEAQIKQIQVISEYIERVKSAKGVFTKKTNKKYNPTDKNDASIKKRMKLILLFVKPSELESQVSLATKQLINSYELNKSSTDSIRKVIVGDCPSKAKEKYYGCNRYEGPDAMHGTHVSGIIAASKNNQLGIEGVADNVRIMVLRAVPNGDERDKDIANSIRYAVDNGASI
;
A
#
# COMPACT_ATOMS: atom_id res chain seq x y z
N SER A 1 0.02 -2.38 -8.71
CA SER A 1 -1.37 -2.66 -8.29
C SER A 1 -1.52 -4.12 -7.93
N TYR A 2 -2.13 -4.37 -6.78
CA TYR A 2 -2.38 -5.72 -6.28
C TYR A 2 -3.29 -6.54 -7.20
N GLU A 3 -4.32 -5.90 -7.74
CA GLU A 3 -5.27 -6.55 -8.65
C GLU A 3 -4.61 -6.90 -9.99
N LEU A 4 -3.74 -6.04 -10.51
CA LEU A 4 -2.95 -6.32 -11.70
C LEU A 4 -2.04 -7.54 -11.51
N ALA A 5 -1.37 -7.65 -10.36
CA ALA A 5 -0.54 -8.81 -10.02
C ALA A 5 -1.39 -10.10 -9.94
N ARG A 6 -2.55 -10.04 -9.30
CA ARG A 6 -3.50 -11.16 -9.22
C ARG A 6 -3.94 -11.63 -10.62
N MET A 7 -4.36 -10.68 -11.46
CA MET A 7 -4.78 -10.99 -12.84
C MET A 7 -3.63 -11.60 -13.64
N TYR A 8 -2.44 -11.00 -13.54
CA TYR A 8 -1.24 -11.54 -14.20
C TYR A 8 -0.96 -12.99 -13.78
N HIS A 9 -0.87 -13.26 -12.48
CA HIS A 9 -0.52 -14.60 -12.00
C HIS A 9 -1.59 -15.65 -12.38
N ASN A 10 -2.86 -15.29 -12.35
CA ASN A 10 -3.94 -16.19 -12.74
C ASN A 10 -3.92 -16.49 -14.23
N LEU A 11 -3.74 -15.47 -15.08
CA LEU A 11 -3.66 -15.65 -16.54
C LEU A 11 -2.36 -16.32 -16.95
N ASN A 12 -1.23 -16.00 -16.33
CA ASN A 12 0.03 -16.66 -16.56
C ASN A 12 -0.05 -18.16 -16.23
N SER A 13 -0.63 -18.51 -15.09
CA SER A 13 -0.88 -19.92 -14.74
C SER A 13 -1.81 -20.62 -15.75
N TYR A 14 -2.82 -19.90 -16.25
CA TYR A 14 -3.76 -20.44 -17.24
C TYR A 14 -3.07 -20.73 -18.59
N PHE A 15 -2.20 -19.83 -19.09
CA PHE A 15 -1.55 -19.96 -20.38
C PHE A 15 -0.23 -20.73 -20.34
N SER A 16 0.43 -20.87 -19.19
CA SER A 16 1.70 -21.60 -19.07
C SER A 16 1.64 -23.07 -19.49
N VAL A 17 0.44 -23.67 -19.47
CA VAL A 17 0.20 -25.07 -19.81
C VAL A 17 -0.53 -25.25 -21.15
N ARG A 18 -0.73 -24.20 -21.94
CA ARG A 18 -1.50 -24.18 -23.17
C ARG A 18 -0.61 -23.87 -24.38
N ASP A 19 -0.93 -24.50 -25.54
CA ASP A 19 -0.34 -24.08 -26.81
C ASP A 19 -1.00 -22.78 -27.29
N THR A 20 -0.25 -21.70 -27.21
CA THR A 20 -0.73 -20.36 -27.60
C THR A 20 -0.77 -20.15 -29.12
N ASN A 21 -0.31 -21.10 -29.93
CA ASN A 21 -0.39 -21.03 -31.40
C ASN A 21 -1.72 -21.55 -31.95
N ASN A 22 -2.50 -22.29 -31.12
CA ASN A 22 -3.78 -22.89 -31.53
C ASN A 22 -4.84 -22.68 -30.48
N LEU A 23 -5.26 -21.45 -30.32
CA LEU A 23 -6.26 -21.06 -29.34
C LEU A 23 -7.67 -21.00 -29.95
N SER A 24 -8.70 -21.33 -29.14
CA SER A 24 -10.08 -21.02 -29.48
C SER A 24 -10.28 -19.51 -29.61
N GLU A 25 -11.37 -19.06 -30.22
CA GLU A 25 -11.70 -17.62 -30.30
C GLU A 25 -11.80 -16.97 -28.93
N GLU A 26 -12.40 -17.65 -27.95
CA GLU A 26 -12.51 -17.19 -26.57
C GLU A 26 -11.14 -17.08 -25.91
N ASP A 27 -10.29 -18.10 -26.04
CA ASP A 27 -8.94 -18.10 -25.48
C ASP A 27 -8.03 -17.09 -26.19
N ALA A 28 -8.26 -16.82 -27.47
CA ALA A 28 -7.50 -15.80 -28.21
C ALA A 28 -7.79 -14.37 -27.69
N LEU A 29 -9.05 -14.08 -27.32
CA LEU A 29 -9.40 -12.82 -26.69
C LEU A 29 -8.77 -12.70 -25.29
N LYS A 30 -8.86 -13.76 -24.50
CA LYS A 30 -8.26 -13.84 -23.17
C LYS A 30 -6.73 -13.76 -23.21
N TYR A 31 -6.10 -14.28 -24.26
CA TYR A 31 -4.66 -14.18 -24.45
C TYR A 31 -4.21 -12.77 -24.80
N LYS A 32 -5.00 -12.02 -25.58
CA LYS A 32 -4.74 -10.59 -25.81
C LYS A 32 -4.81 -9.79 -24.52
N GLU A 33 -5.79 -10.06 -23.65
CA GLU A 33 -5.89 -9.46 -22.33
C GLU A 33 -4.67 -9.82 -21.48
N TYR A 34 -4.26 -11.10 -21.47
CA TYR A 34 -3.06 -11.55 -20.78
C TYR A 34 -1.81 -10.77 -21.19
N LEU A 35 -1.56 -10.60 -22.48
CA LEU A 35 -0.39 -9.88 -22.99
C LEU A 35 -0.39 -8.39 -22.56
N PHE A 36 -1.57 -7.77 -22.52
CA PHE A 36 -1.69 -6.40 -22.01
C PHE A 36 -1.39 -6.33 -20.51
N ILE A 37 -1.98 -7.22 -19.73
CA ILE A 37 -1.78 -7.30 -18.28
C ILE A 37 -0.32 -7.63 -17.95
N GLU A 38 0.29 -8.55 -18.63
CA GLU A 38 1.70 -8.92 -18.50
C GLU A 38 2.61 -7.71 -18.67
N LYS A 39 2.40 -6.95 -19.73
CA LYS A 39 3.17 -5.74 -20.04
C LYS A 39 3.05 -4.69 -18.91
N GLU A 40 1.83 -4.41 -18.45
CA GLU A 40 1.60 -3.44 -17.37
C GLU A 40 2.15 -3.96 -16.03
N TYR A 41 2.03 -5.25 -15.74
CA TYR A 41 2.61 -5.88 -14.54
C TYR A 41 4.13 -5.72 -14.47
N TYR A 42 4.85 -6.02 -15.56
CA TYR A 42 6.31 -5.85 -15.58
C TYR A 42 6.73 -4.39 -15.54
N LYS A 43 5.96 -3.49 -16.10
CA LYS A 43 6.20 -2.05 -16.02
C LYS A 43 6.07 -1.55 -14.59
N GLU A 44 4.98 -1.90 -13.89
CA GLU A 44 4.79 -1.56 -12.47
C GLU A 44 5.86 -2.19 -11.58
N SER A 45 6.19 -3.46 -11.80
CA SER A 45 7.24 -4.16 -11.05
C SER A 45 8.58 -3.45 -11.15
N LYS A 46 8.99 -3.03 -12.36
CA LYS A 46 10.21 -2.24 -12.57
C LYS A 46 10.17 -0.88 -11.88
N GLN A 47 9.01 -0.23 -11.87
CA GLN A 47 8.84 1.05 -11.16
C GLN A 47 8.98 0.87 -9.64
N MET A 48 8.38 -0.18 -9.07
CA MET A 48 8.52 -0.51 -7.66
C MET A 48 9.96 -0.84 -7.28
N GLU A 49 10.66 -1.64 -8.10
CA GLU A 49 12.09 -1.93 -7.89
C GLU A 49 12.94 -0.67 -7.89
N ALA A 50 12.67 0.25 -8.82
CA ALA A 50 13.38 1.53 -8.88
C ALA A 50 13.12 2.39 -7.64
N GLN A 51 11.87 2.43 -7.15
CA GLN A 51 11.51 3.14 -5.93
C GLN A 51 12.18 2.53 -4.70
N ILE A 52 12.18 1.19 -4.59
CA ILE A 52 12.88 0.48 -3.50
C ILE A 52 14.35 0.83 -3.49
N LYS A 53 15.02 0.76 -4.66
CA LYS A 53 16.44 1.13 -4.78
C LYS A 53 16.70 2.59 -4.34
N GLN A 54 15.83 3.53 -4.75
CA GLN A 54 15.98 4.93 -4.36
C GLN A 54 15.87 5.13 -2.85
N ILE A 55 14.89 4.51 -2.21
CA ILE A 55 14.71 4.66 -0.76
C ILE A 55 15.79 3.91 0.04
N GLN A 56 16.24 2.75 -0.46
CA GLN A 56 17.35 1.99 0.14
C GLN A 56 18.64 2.82 0.15
N VAL A 57 18.98 3.47 -0.95
CA VAL A 57 20.16 4.34 -1.04
C VAL A 57 20.11 5.47 0.00
N ILE A 58 18.92 6.04 0.26
CA ILE A 58 18.75 7.04 1.32
C ILE A 58 18.93 6.42 2.70
N SER A 59 18.31 5.28 2.95
CA SER A 59 18.42 4.54 4.22
C SER A 59 19.88 4.19 4.54
N GLU A 60 20.59 3.64 3.58
CA GLU A 60 22.00 3.29 3.71
C GLU A 60 22.89 4.52 3.95
N TYR A 61 22.60 5.63 3.29
CA TYR A 61 23.30 6.89 3.56
C TYR A 61 23.12 7.33 5.01
N ILE A 62 21.89 7.30 5.53
CA ILE A 62 21.60 7.63 6.92
C ILE A 62 22.41 6.73 7.87
N GLU A 63 22.44 5.43 7.61
CA GLU A 63 23.18 4.47 8.42
C GLU A 63 24.70 4.71 8.34
N ARG A 64 25.25 5.04 7.17
CA ARG A 64 26.68 5.43 7.04
C ARG A 64 27.03 6.68 7.85
N VAL A 65 26.14 7.69 7.85
CA VAL A 65 26.33 8.88 8.68
C VAL A 65 26.28 8.52 10.17
N LYS A 66 25.34 7.66 10.58
CA LYS A 66 25.22 7.19 11.98
C LYS A 66 26.47 6.40 12.41
N SER A 67 26.92 5.48 11.58
CA SER A 67 28.13 4.68 11.84
C SER A 67 29.39 5.56 11.99
N ALA A 68 29.50 6.61 11.17
CA ALA A 68 30.67 7.50 11.20
C ALA A 68 30.60 8.58 12.30
N LYS A 69 29.41 8.97 12.75
CA LYS A 69 29.20 10.15 13.64
C LYS A 69 28.30 9.86 14.84
N GLY A 70 27.88 8.61 15.05
CA GLY A 70 27.06 8.16 16.18
C GLY A 70 25.56 8.38 16.00
N VAL A 71 25.15 9.48 15.37
CA VAL A 71 23.74 9.87 15.22
C VAL A 71 23.51 10.65 13.93
N PHE A 72 22.32 10.54 13.34
CA PHE A 72 21.93 11.32 12.18
C PHE A 72 21.25 12.64 12.62
N THR A 73 21.89 13.75 12.35
CA THR A 73 21.42 15.11 12.65
C THR A 73 21.83 16.07 11.56
N LYS A 74 21.28 17.29 11.56
CA LYS A 74 21.76 18.38 10.67
C LYS A 74 23.27 18.61 10.81
N LYS A 75 23.77 18.57 12.06
CA LYS A 75 25.20 18.82 12.37
C LYS A 75 26.08 17.66 11.88
N THR A 76 25.68 16.42 12.12
CA THR A 76 26.44 15.24 11.70
C THR A 76 26.41 15.05 10.19
N ASN A 77 25.25 15.28 9.55
CA ASN A 77 25.16 15.30 8.09
C ASN A 77 26.10 16.35 7.46
N LYS A 78 26.18 17.55 8.04
CA LYS A 78 27.12 18.58 7.57
C LYS A 78 28.57 18.14 7.68
N LYS A 79 28.95 17.49 8.80
CA LYS A 79 30.30 17.03 9.12
C LYS A 79 30.71 15.71 8.48
N TYR A 80 29.78 14.96 7.92
CA TYR A 80 30.06 13.71 7.21
C TYR A 80 30.80 14.01 5.90
N ASN A 81 31.89 13.30 5.66
CA ASN A 81 32.67 13.42 4.42
C ASN A 81 32.39 12.18 3.56
N PRO A 82 31.59 12.29 2.49
CA PRO A 82 31.32 11.18 1.57
C PRO A 82 32.59 10.70 0.89
N THR A 83 32.71 9.40 0.72
CA THR A 83 33.82 8.76 0.00
C THR A 83 33.53 8.57 -1.49
N ASP A 84 32.26 8.65 -1.89
CA ASP A 84 31.83 8.49 -3.27
C ASP A 84 30.91 9.63 -3.75
N LYS A 85 30.71 9.68 -5.10
CA LYS A 85 29.90 10.72 -5.74
C LYS A 85 28.40 10.61 -5.42
N ASN A 86 27.89 9.39 -5.19
CA ASN A 86 26.48 9.16 -4.87
C ASN A 86 26.16 9.72 -3.49
N ASP A 87 26.96 9.38 -2.49
CA ASP A 87 26.83 9.92 -1.14
C ASP A 87 26.98 11.44 -1.12
N ALA A 88 27.86 12.00 -1.92
CA ALA A 88 27.99 13.46 -2.04
C ALA A 88 26.72 14.12 -2.60
N SER A 89 26.05 13.47 -3.57
CA SER A 89 24.78 13.94 -4.10
C SER A 89 23.66 13.84 -3.06
N ILE A 90 23.58 12.71 -2.36
CA ILE A 90 22.59 12.49 -1.30
C ILE A 90 22.78 13.48 -0.16
N LYS A 91 24.02 13.71 0.27
CA LYS A 91 24.35 14.72 1.29
C LYS A 91 23.77 16.10 0.95
N LYS A 92 23.91 16.52 -0.32
CA LYS A 92 23.35 17.81 -0.79
C LYS A 92 21.81 17.82 -0.67
N ARG A 93 21.15 16.74 -1.09
CA ARG A 93 19.68 16.59 -0.96
C ARG A 93 19.24 16.58 0.51
N MET A 94 19.92 15.81 1.36
CA MET A 94 19.64 15.75 2.79
C MET A 94 19.79 17.11 3.46
N LYS A 95 20.80 17.90 3.06
CA LYS A 95 20.95 19.27 3.56
C LYS A 95 19.70 20.13 3.33
N LEU A 96 19.05 19.99 2.16
CA LEU A 96 17.81 20.72 1.84
C LEU A 96 16.61 20.17 2.60
N ILE A 97 16.42 18.84 2.61
CA ILE A 97 15.30 18.20 3.31
C ILE A 97 15.33 18.54 4.79
N LEU A 98 16.50 18.47 5.41
CA LEU A 98 16.69 18.76 6.84
C LEU A 98 16.48 20.25 7.20
N LEU A 99 16.23 21.14 6.24
CA LEU A 99 15.76 22.50 6.56
C LEU A 99 14.32 22.47 7.08
N PHE A 100 13.50 21.56 6.57
CA PHE A 100 12.05 21.50 6.79
C PHE A 100 11.60 20.30 7.63
N VAL A 101 12.37 19.20 7.65
CA VAL A 101 12.02 17.96 8.32
C VAL A 101 13.00 17.67 9.46
N LYS A 102 12.49 17.20 10.60
CA LYS A 102 13.33 16.76 11.73
C LYS A 102 14.06 15.46 11.35
N PRO A 103 15.34 15.28 11.73
CA PRO A 103 16.10 14.07 11.42
C PRO A 103 15.41 12.77 11.88
N SER A 104 14.88 12.74 13.09
CA SER A 104 14.17 11.56 13.64
C SER A 104 12.89 11.24 12.87
N GLU A 105 12.18 12.25 12.42
CA GLU A 105 11.00 12.08 11.59
C GLU A 105 11.36 11.53 10.20
N LEU A 106 12.40 12.06 9.59
CA LEU A 106 12.91 11.56 8.31
C LEU A 106 13.35 10.09 8.40
N GLU A 107 14.10 9.72 9.46
CA GLU A 107 14.49 8.33 9.70
C GLU A 107 13.27 7.40 9.83
N SER A 108 12.26 7.82 10.59
CA SER A 108 11.03 7.07 10.79
C SER A 108 10.25 6.91 9.46
N GLN A 109 10.10 7.99 8.70
CA GLN A 109 9.42 7.96 7.41
C GLN A 109 10.15 7.09 6.38
N VAL A 110 11.47 7.18 6.29
CA VAL A 110 12.29 6.33 5.40
C VAL A 110 12.17 4.86 5.79
N SER A 111 12.24 4.53 7.08
CA SER A 111 12.10 3.16 7.57
C SER A 111 10.71 2.58 7.26
N LEU A 112 9.66 3.36 7.52
CA LEU A 112 8.29 2.94 7.26
C LEU A 112 8.04 2.74 5.76
N ALA A 113 8.41 3.71 4.95
CA ALA A 113 8.24 3.64 3.49
C ALA A 113 9.04 2.48 2.88
N THR A 114 10.26 2.20 3.39
CA THR A 114 11.05 1.04 2.94
C THR A 114 10.30 -0.27 3.23
N LYS A 115 9.78 -0.44 4.45
CA LYS A 115 9.02 -1.64 4.81
C LYS A 115 7.75 -1.81 3.97
N GLN A 116 6.99 -0.72 3.78
CA GLN A 116 5.76 -0.75 2.99
C GLN A 116 6.03 -1.10 1.52
N LEU A 117 7.04 -0.50 0.89
CA LEU A 117 7.40 -0.78 -0.50
C LEU A 117 7.89 -2.22 -0.69
N ILE A 118 8.75 -2.71 0.21
CA ILE A 118 9.24 -4.10 0.14
C ILE A 118 8.08 -5.07 0.32
N ASN A 119 7.22 -4.86 1.31
CA ASN A 119 6.06 -5.71 1.53
C ASN A 119 5.11 -5.72 0.32
N SER A 120 4.82 -4.55 -0.25
CA SER A 120 3.99 -4.46 -1.45
C SER A 120 4.61 -5.17 -2.65
N TYR A 121 5.91 -5.04 -2.83
CA TYR A 121 6.64 -5.71 -3.90
C TYR A 121 6.62 -7.24 -3.74
N GLU A 122 6.87 -7.75 -2.53
CA GLU A 122 6.82 -9.20 -2.25
C GLU A 122 5.40 -9.76 -2.43
N LEU A 123 4.37 -9.04 -1.99
CA LEU A 123 2.98 -9.44 -2.21
C LEU A 123 2.59 -9.48 -3.70
N ASN A 124 3.21 -8.65 -4.53
CA ASN A 124 2.94 -8.64 -5.97
C ASN A 124 3.64 -9.78 -6.74
N LYS A 125 4.58 -10.50 -6.13
CA LYS A 125 5.30 -11.63 -6.78
C LYS A 125 4.47 -12.90 -6.93
N SER A 126 3.34 -13.01 -6.25
CA SER A 126 2.50 -14.20 -6.29
C SER A 126 1.02 -13.84 -6.23
N SER A 127 0.16 -14.77 -6.67
CA SER A 127 -1.27 -14.62 -6.41
C SER A 127 -1.54 -14.76 -4.92
N THR A 128 -2.20 -13.76 -4.35
CA THR A 128 -2.57 -13.75 -2.94
C THR A 128 -3.96 -14.35 -2.69
N ASP A 129 -4.59 -14.92 -3.70
CA ASP A 129 -5.93 -15.49 -3.60
C ASP A 129 -6.00 -16.62 -2.58
N SER A 130 -4.95 -17.43 -2.44
CA SER A 130 -4.86 -18.47 -1.41
C SER A 130 -4.80 -17.90 0.01
N ILE A 131 -4.01 -16.86 0.23
CA ILE A 131 -3.89 -16.16 1.51
C ILE A 131 -5.23 -15.49 1.86
N ARG A 132 -5.84 -14.85 0.88
CA ARG A 132 -7.14 -14.19 1.03
C ARG A 132 -8.22 -15.20 1.41
N LYS A 133 -8.28 -16.37 0.77
CA LYS A 133 -9.21 -17.44 1.10
C LYS A 133 -9.10 -17.88 2.56
N VAL A 134 -7.88 -17.93 3.10
CA VAL A 134 -7.65 -18.32 4.50
C VAL A 134 -8.02 -17.20 5.48
N ILE A 135 -7.67 -15.96 5.16
CA ILE A 135 -7.83 -14.82 6.10
C ILE A 135 -9.22 -14.20 6.00
N VAL A 136 -9.71 -13.98 4.81
CA VAL A 136 -10.96 -13.26 4.52
C VAL A 136 -12.13 -14.25 4.35
N GLY A 137 -11.83 -15.45 3.86
CA GLY A 137 -12.82 -16.52 3.71
C GLY A 137 -13.65 -16.42 2.44
N ASP A 138 -13.26 -15.55 1.47
CA ASP A 138 -13.98 -15.39 0.22
C ASP A 138 -13.36 -16.16 -0.94
N CYS A 139 -14.11 -16.28 -2.02
CA CYS A 139 -13.64 -16.76 -3.31
C CYS A 139 -13.50 -15.54 -4.26
N PRO A 140 -12.28 -15.13 -4.62
CA PRO A 140 -12.04 -13.93 -5.43
C PRO A 140 -12.73 -13.94 -6.80
N SER A 141 -12.92 -15.13 -7.40
CA SER A 141 -13.60 -15.30 -8.69
C SER A 141 -15.13 -15.19 -8.60
N LYS A 142 -15.72 -15.24 -7.40
CA LYS A 142 -17.17 -15.15 -7.19
C LYS A 142 -17.60 -13.72 -6.88
N ALA A 143 -17.78 -12.89 -7.90
CA ALA A 143 -18.17 -11.48 -7.74
C ALA A 143 -19.46 -11.26 -6.95
N LYS A 144 -20.39 -12.21 -6.96
CA LYS A 144 -21.70 -12.14 -6.27
C LYS A 144 -21.68 -12.68 -4.84
N GLU A 145 -20.56 -13.21 -4.35
CA GLU A 145 -20.44 -13.70 -2.98
C GLU A 145 -20.51 -12.54 -1.99
N LYS A 146 -21.37 -12.64 -0.97
CA LYS A 146 -21.65 -11.54 -0.03
C LYS A 146 -21.20 -11.80 1.40
N TYR A 147 -21.20 -13.06 1.82
CA TYR A 147 -21.04 -13.43 3.24
C TYR A 147 -19.63 -13.96 3.48
N TYR A 148 -18.71 -13.06 3.78
CA TYR A 148 -17.33 -13.37 4.13
C TYR A 148 -16.74 -12.25 5.01
N GLY A 149 -15.52 -12.46 5.48
CA GLY A 149 -14.88 -11.54 6.41
C GLY A 149 -15.19 -11.88 7.87
N CYS A 150 -14.99 -10.94 8.75
CA CYS A 150 -15.17 -11.11 10.18
C CYS A 150 -15.55 -9.78 10.84
N ASN A 151 -15.93 -9.84 12.12
CA ASN A 151 -16.31 -8.67 12.90
C ASN A 151 -15.13 -7.89 13.49
N ARG A 152 -13.89 -8.16 13.06
CA ARG A 152 -12.72 -7.40 13.49
C ARG A 152 -12.56 -6.17 12.61
N TYR A 153 -12.78 -5.01 13.18
CA TYR A 153 -12.58 -3.71 12.54
C TYR A 153 -11.19 -3.12 12.80
N GLU A 154 -10.47 -3.63 13.78
CA GLU A 154 -9.10 -3.22 14.09
C GLU A 154 -8.13 -3.70 13.01
N GLY A 155 -7.16 -2.85 12.70
CA GLY A 155 -6.12 -3.13 11.72
C GLY A 155 -4.76 -2.64 12.21
N PRO A 156 -3.69 -2.93 11.47
CA PRO A 156 -2.34 -2.49 11.85
C PRO A 156 -2.16 -0.96 11.79
N ASP A 157 -3.03 -0.27 11.04
CA ASP A 157 -3.03 1.20 10.93
C ASP A 157 -4.48 1.70 10.88
N ALA A 158 -4.90 2.36 11.96
CA ALA A 158 -6.23 2.97 12.07
C ALA A 158 -6.23 4.47 11.76
N MET A 159 -5.09 5.06 11.39
CA MET A 159 -4.91 6.51 11.29
C MET A 159 -5.92 7.15 10.32
N HIS A 160 -6.06 6.61 9.11
CA HIS A 160 -6.94 7.20 8.10
C HIS A 160 -8.41 7.13 8.51
N GLY A 161 -8.90 5.96 8.93
CA GLY A 161 -10.29 5.79 9.39
C GLY A 161 -10.60 6.63 10.62
N THR A 162 -9.68 6.72 11.58
CA THR A 162 -9.82 7.59 12.76
C THR A 162 -9.89 9.06 12.38
N HIS A 163 -9.04 9.51 11.45
CA HIS A 163 -9.03 10.88 10.97
C HIS A 163 -10.34 11.25 10.26
N VAL A 164 -10.82 10.41 9.36
CA VAL A 164 -12.10 10.62 8.66
C VAL A 164 -13.26 10.64 9.66
N SER A 165 -13.32 9.68 10.57
CA SER A 165 -14.36 9.63 11.62
C SER A 165 -14.32 10.86 12.52
N GLY A 166 -13.14 11.37 12.84
CA GLY A 166 -12.96 12.60 13.62
C GLY A 166 -13.50 13.84 12.90
N ILE A 167 -13.22 13.99 11.60
CA ILE A 167 -13.78 15.09 10.81
C ILE A 167 -15.31 15.02 10.77
N ILE A 168 -15.89 13.82 10.67
CA ILE A 168 -17.36 13.66 10.64
C ILE A 168 -17.97 13.94 12.02
N ALA A 169 -17.44 13.35 13.09
CA ALA A 169 -18.17 13.18 14.35
C ALA A 169 -17.34 13.36 15.62
N ALA A 170 -16.22 14.10 15.60
CA ALA A 170 -15.49 14.40 16.81
C ALA A 170 -16.38 15.13 17.82
N SER A 171 -16.30 14.73 19.09
CA SER A 171 -17.12 15.31 20.17
C SER A 171 -16.88 16.80 20.31
N LYS A 172 -17.96 17.57 20.36
CA LYS A 172 -17.94 19.03 20.52
C LYS A 172 -17.87 19.42 22.01
N ASN A 173 -17.41 20.63 22.23
CA ASN A 173 -17.40 21.27 23.58
C ASN A 173 -16.56 20.52 24.65
N ASN A 174 -15.56 19.75 24.26
CA ASN A 174 -14.67 19.02 25.17
C ASN A 174 -13.28 19.68 25.34
N GLN A 175 -13.04 20.81 24.68
CA GLN A 175 -11.78 21.56 24.68
C GLN A 175 -10.56 20.72 24.14
N LEU A 176 -10.80 19.66 23.39
CA LEU A 176 -9.79 18.76 22.85
C LEU A 176 -9.86 18.72 21.32
N GLY A 177 -8.77 19.08 20.65
CA GLY A 177 -8.63 18.89 19.21
C GLY A 177 -9.63 19.67 18.36
N ILE A 178 -10.24 19.00 17.39
CA ILE A 178 -11.24 19.57 16.48
C ILE A 178 -12.65 19.14 16.87
N GLU A 179 -13.64 19.88 16.40
CA GLU A 179 -15.05 19.50 16.47
C GLU A 179 -15.49 18.85 15.14
N GLY A 180 -16.28 17.79 15.22
CA GLY A 180 -16.85 17.14 14.06
C GLY A 180 -17.90 18.02 13.37
N VAL A 181 -18.09 17.78 12.06
CA VAL A 181 -19.09 18.52 11.27
C VAL A 181 -20.52 18.17 11.68
N ALA A 182 -20.77 16.88 11.98
CA ALA A 182 -22.09 16.37 12.30
C ALA A 182 -22.29 16.16 13.80
N ASP A 183 -23.53 16.46 14.25
CA ASP A 183 -24.00 16.18 15.61
C ASP A 183 -24.91 14.94 15.62
N ASN A 184 -24.95 14.23 16.75
CA ASN A 184 -25.86 13.11 16.99
C ASN A 184 -25.78 11.99 15.94
N VAL A 185 -24.59 11.72 15.44
CA VAL A 185 -24.32 10.63 14.50
C VAL A 185 -23.61 9.47 15.17
N ARG A 186 -23.76 8.28 14.62
CA ARG A 186 -23.00 7.08 14.98
C ARG A 186 -22.16 6.66 13.78
N ILE A 187 -20.95 6.21 14.03
CA ILE A 187 -20.06 5.72 12.97
C ILE A 187 -20.18 4.20 12.87
N MET A 188 -20.48 3.71 11.68
CA MET A 188 -20.38 2.29 11.34
C MET A 188 -19.02 2.06 10.66
N VAL A 189 -18.16 1.29 11.30
CA VAL A 189 -16.82 1.00 10.77
C VAL A 189 -16.87 -0.26 9.92
N LEU A 190 -16.52 -0.14 8.63
CA LEU A 190 -16.39 -1.24 7.69
C LEU A 190 -14.98 -1.22 7.11
N ARG A 191 -14.14 -2.15 7.54
CA ARG A 191 -12.75 -2.23 7.10
C ARG A 191 -12.64 -3.01 5.79
N ALA A 192 -12.73 -2.30 4.68
CA ALA A 192 -12.73 -2.88 3.34
C ALA A 192 -11.41 -2.66 2.57
N VAL A 193 -10.60 -1.68 2.99
CA VAL A 193 -9.36 -1.30 2.29
C VAL A 193 -8.15 -1.84 3.05
N PRO A 194 -7.34 -2.72 2.43
CA PRO A 194 -6.11 -3.24 3.02
C PRO A 194 -4.95 -2.22 2.86
N ASN A 195 -3.76 -2.58 3.39
CA ASN A 195 -2.52 -1.90 3.03
C ASN A 195 -2.12 -2.30 1.59
N GLY A 196 -2.69 -1.64 0.62
CA GLY A 196 -2.58 -1.91 -0.81
C GLY A 196 -3.84 -1.44 -1.52
N ASP A 197 -4.05 -1.94 -2.75
CA ASP A 197 -5.24 -1.56 -3.50
C ASP A 197 -6.49 -2.22 -2.91
N GLU A 198 -7.55 -1.44 -2.85
CA GLU A 198 -8.91 -1.92 -2.55
C GLU A 198 -9.42 -2.85 -3.66
N ARG A 199 -10.34 -3.72 -3.30
CA ARG A 199 -11.06 -4.57 -4.26
C ARG A 199 -12.50 -4.09 -4.41
N ASP A 200 -12.94 -3.89 -5.64
CA ASP A 200 -14.29 -3.45 -5.97
C ASP A 200 -15.37 -4.32 -5.30
N LYS A 201 -15.14 -5.65 -5.26
CA LYS A 201 -16.02 -6.60 -4.59
C LYS A 201 -16.20 -6.27 -3.10
N ASP A 202 -15.11 -5.94 -2.40
CA ASP A 202 -15.14 -5.65 -0.95
C ASP A 202 -15.81 -4.31 -0.69
N ILE A 203 -15.51 -3.30 -1.49
CA ILE A 203 -16.15 -1.99 -1.41
C ILE A 203 -17.67 -2.12 -1.67
N ALA A 204 -18.05 -2.80 -2.75
CA ALA A 204 -19.46 -3.00 -3.09
C ALA A 204 -20.23 -3.76 -2.00
N ASN A 205 -19.62 -4.79 -1.42
CA ASN A 205 -20.24 -5.53 -0.32
C ASN A 205 -20.29 -4.74 0.98
N SER A 206 -19.30 -3.93 1.27
CA SER A 206 -19.31 -3.03 2.42
C SER A 206 -20.42 -1.99 2.33
N ILE A 207 -20.63 -1.39 1.14
CA ILE A 207 -21.74 -0.46 0.91
C ILE A 207 -23.09 -1.16 1.12
N ARG A 208 -23.27 -2.35 0.53
CA ARG A 208 -24.52 -3.12 0.72
C ARG A 208 -24.75 -3.49 2.18
N TYR A 209 -23.69 -3.94 2.87
CA TYR A 209 -23.77 -4.27 4.30
C TYR A 209 -24.17 -3.04 5.12
N ALA A 210 -23.60 -1.88 4.84
CA ALA A 210 -23.94 -0.62 5.52
C ALA A 210 -25.44 -0.33 5.39
N VAL A 211 -25.97 -0.37 4.17
CA VAL A 211 -27.41 -0.15 3.90
C VAL A 211 -28.27 -1.18 4.58
N ASP A 212 -27.94 -2.46 4.47
CA ASP A 212 -28.69 -3.58 5.07
C ASP A 212 -28.71 -3.51 6.60
N ASN A 213 -27.73 -2.85 7.22
CA ASN A 213 -27.62 -2.63 8.66
C ASN A 213 -28.01 -1.22 9.12
N GLY A 214 -28.66 -0.44 8.27
CA GLY A 214 -29.34 0.82 8.64
C GLY A 214 -28.45 2.06 8.58
N ALA A 215 -27.35 2.04 7.86
CA ALA A 215 -26.65 3.28 7.56
C ALA A 215 -27.51 4.18 6.65
N SER A 216 -27.56 5.46 6.97
CA SER A 216 -28.37 6.45 6.25
C SER A 216 -27.55 7.25 5.24
N ILE A 217 -26.23 7.26 5.41
CA ILE A 217 -25.25 7.99 4.58
C ILE A 217 -24.07 7.07 4.35
#